data_5f47c42ae30891de2938e831d8698be0
#
_entry.id   5f47c42ae30891de2938e831d8698be0
#
_cell.length_a   1.000
_cell.length_b   1.000
_cell.length_c   1.000
_cell.angle_alpha   90.00
_cell.angle_beta   90.00
_cell.angle_gamma   90.00
#
_symmetry.space_group_name_H-M   'P 1'
#
loop_
_entity.id
_entity.type
_entity.pdbx_description
1 polymer ?
#
loop_
_entity_poly.entity_id
_entity_poly.type
_entity_poly.pdbx_seq_one_letter_code
_entity_poly.pdbx_strand_id
1 'polypeptide(L)'
;MDFHPTEEQAAAAGLAAQIFRDLATHDRLAATGTGSDAELWKALTTAGLTGAVEDVGLLGLVLLLEEQGRTTAQTPYAATCVYGILALTRHGSPEQRARLLPALGSGEAVATGAFPNRGRITAARDGRLTGTAPAVPWLREATHVLVPDASGTLWLVRTDAPGVHTSAVETTAPWSAGSLTLTGAEAERVGAPSTAGTAGTAGTADAYADMLAVARIAFAGLQAGVCAGSLARAVAYTSTREQFGRPLSTNQGVMLRAADAYMDTEAIRVTAYEAAWRVDEGLPAGHHALTAAWWASEAGKRVVHAGQHLHGGMGADLDHPVHRHFLWGRQLDAYLGCGSELLAELGALLSGDPAHAGGSGDSDHAPEGDGA
;
A
#
# COMPACT_ATOMS: atom_id res chain seq x y z
N MET A 1 13.12 22.80 -3.13
CA MET A 1 12.43 21.54 -2.81
C MET A 1 13.05 21.05 -1.50
N ASP A 2 12.28 21.02 -0.44
CA ASP A 2 12.72 20.56 0.88
C ASP A 2 11.67 19.55 1.38
N PHE A 3 12.03 18.29 1.45
CA PHE A 3 11.22 17.20 2.00
C PHE A 3 11.90 16.53 3.20
N HIS A 4 12.67 17.33 3.96
CA HIS A 4 13.11 16.88 5.27
C HIS A 4 11.89 16.80 6.21
N PRO A 5 11.80 15.75 7.03
CA PRO A 5 10.72 15.62 8.00
C PRO A 5 10.72 16.78 8.99
N THR A 6 9.53 17.27 9.34
CA THR A 6 9.37 18.19 10.47
C THR A 6 9.71 17.51 11.78
N GLU A 7 9.88 18.29 12.86
CA GLU A 7 10.12 17.70 14.20
C GLU A 7 8.98 16.78 14.64
N GLU A 8 7.73 17.13 14.31
CA GLU A 8 6.55 16.33 14.62
C GLU A 8 6.51 15.02 13.83
N GLN A 9 6.79 15.09 12.52
CA GLN A 9 6.90 13.92 11.67
C GLN A 9 8.01 12.97 12.14
N ALA A 10 9.19 13.52 12.48
CA ALA A 10 10.31 12.75 12.99
C ALA A 10 10.01 12.12 14.37
N ALA A 11 9.33 12.83 15.26
CA ALA A 11 8.91 12.32 16.56
C ALA A 11 7.88 11.17 16.41
N ALA A 12 6.87 11.33 15.54
CA ALA A 12 5.89 10.29 15.24
C ALA A 12 6.56 9.04 14.66
N ALA A 13 7.48 9.21 13.69
CA ALA A 13 8.24 8.10 13.11
C ALA A 13 9.12 7.39 14.16
N GLY A 14 9.78 8.15 15.05
CA GLY A 14 10.57 7.58 16.13
C GLY A 14 9.74 6.75 17.12
N LEU A 15 8.52 7.20 17.46
CA LEU A 15 7.59 6.47 18.32
C LEU A 15 7.08 5.20 17.60
N ALA A 16 6.72 5.30 16.32
CA ALA A 16 6.32 4.16 15.52
C ALA A 16 7.44 3.10 15.42
N ALA A 17 8.68 3.55 15.15
CA ALA A 17 9.85 2.68 15.10
C ALA A 17 10.07 1.91 16.42
N GLN A 18 9.83 2.56 17.56
CA GLN A 18 9.92 1.90 18.86
C GLN A 18 8.83 0.84 19.02
N ILE A 19 7.56 1.21 18.80
CA ILE A 19 6.41 0.29 18.94
C ILE A 19 6.56 -0.92 18.02
N PHE A 20 6.88 -0.70 16.75
CA PHE A 20 7.07 -1.79 15.79
C PHE A 20 8.23 -2.71 16.17
N ARG A 21 9.37 -2.15 16.60
CA ARG A 21 10.52 -2.95 17.03
C ARG A 21 10.20 -3.80 18.25
N ASP A 22 9.47 -3.23 19.22
CA ASP A 22 9.20 -3.89 20.50
C ASP A 22 8.10 -4.96 20.36
N LEU A 23 7.11 -4.76 19.48
CA LEU A 23 5.96 -5.63 19.33
C LEU A 23 5.94 -6.49 18.05
N ALA A 24 6.65 -6.13 16.98
CA ALA A 24 6.71 -6.96 15.77
C ALA A 24 7.92 -7.90 15.81
N THR A 25 8.09 -8.65 16.90
CA THR A 25 9.15 -9.66 17.03
C THR A 25 8.84 -10.89 16.17
N HIS A 26 9.88 -11.66 15.84
CA HIS A 26 9.73 -12.88 15.03
C HIS A 26 8.68 -13.83 15.59
N ASP A 27 8.75 -14.13 16.90
CA ASP A 27 7.85 -15.06 17.56
C ASP A 27 6.38 -14.58 17.54
N ARG A 28 6.16 -13.28 17.74
CA ARG A 28 4.81 -12.69 17.67
C ARG A 28 4.25 -12.74 16.25
N LEU A 29 5.08 -12.39 15.27
CA LEU A 29 4.70 -12.44 13.85
C LEU A 29 4.39 -13.89 13.41
N ALA A 30 5.14 -14.88 13.87
CA ALA A 30 4.85 -16.29 13.61
C ALA A 30 3.52 -16.72 14.25
N ALA A 31 3.25 -16.33 15.49
CA ALA A 31 2.01 -16.63 16.20
C ALA A 31 0.78 -15.97 15.57
N THR A 32 0.93 -14.78 14.95
CA THR A 32 -0.17 -14.05 14.31
C THR A 32 -0.67 -14.75 13.04
N GLY A 33 0.18 -15.52 12.36
CA GLY A 33 -0.16 -16.22 11.12
C GLY A 33 -0.64 -15.26 10.03
N THR A 34 -1.87 -15.43 9.53
CA THR A 34 -2.51 -14.55 8.51
C THR A 34 -3.49 -13.54 9.11
N GLY A 35 -3.48 -13.33 10.43
CA GLY A 35 -4.30 -12.33 11.13
C GLY A 35 -3.57 -11.02 11.35
N SER A 36 -4.14 -10.14 12.19
CA SER A 36 -3.49 -8.96 12.75
C SER A 36 -3.04 -9.20 14.18
N ASP A 37 -1.96 -8.54 14.57
CA ASP A 37 -1.56 -8.46 15.97
C ASP A 37 -2.40 -7.40 16.70
N ALA A 38 -3.37 -7.87 17.48
CA ALA A 38 -4.31 -6.99 18.19
C ALA A 38 -3.63 -6.12 19.27
N GLU A 39 -2.55 -6.59 19.90
CA GLU A 39 -1.80 -5.83 20.88
C GLU A 39 -1.01 -4.72 20.20
N LEU A 40 -0.36 -5.02 19.08
CA LEU A 40 0.32 -4.04 18.27
C LEU A 40 -0.66 -2.98 17.74
N TRP A 41 -1.82 -3.39 17.23
CA TRP A 41 -2.87 -2.47 16.81
C TRP A 41 -3.29 -1.53 17.94
N LYS A 42 -3.56 -2.09 19.12
CA LYS A 42 -3.92 -1.31 20.31
C LYS A 42 -2.80 -0.37 20.73
N ALA A 43 -1.53 -0.77 20.66
CA ALA A 43 -0.40 0.09 21.00
C ALA A 43 -0.31 1.30 20.07
N LEU A 44 -0.45 1.11 18.75
CA LEU A 44 -0.42 2.18 17.76
C LEU A 44 -1.58 3.18 17.96
N THR A 45 -2.79 2.69 18.18
CA THR A 45 -3.98 3.54 18.38
C THR A 45 -3.96 4.26 19.72
N THR A 46 -3.50 3.61 20.79
CA THR A 46 -3.32 4.23 22.11
C THR A 46 -2.24 5.31 22.10
N ALA A 47 -1.18 5.12 21.30
CA ALA A 47 -0.14 6.12 21.08
C ALA A 47 -0.61 7.28 20.18
N GLY A 48 -1.83 7.23 19.64
CA GLY A 48 -2.40 8.26 18.79
C GLY A 48 -1.86 8.26 17.35
N LEU A 49 -1.05 7.26 16.94
CA LEU A 49 -0.37 7.25 15.63
C LEU A 49 -1.34 7.10 14.45
N THR A 50 -2.53 6.54 14.66
CA THR A 50 -3.59 6.52 13.64
C THR A 50 -4.21 7.90 13.46
N GLY A 51 -4.59 8.57 14.54
CA GLY A 51 -5.17 9.92 14.49
C GLY A 51 -4.17 10.99 14.01
N ALA A 52 -2.89 10.86 14.35
CA ALA A 52 -1.85 11.80 13.96
C ALA A 52 -1.68 11.96 12.44
N VAL A 53 -2.18 11.03 11.63
CA VAL A 53 -2.07 11.08 10.15
C VAL A 53 -2.71 12.34 9.56
N GLU A 54 -3.74 12.88 10.20
CA GLU A 54 -4.37 14.14 9.77
C GLU A 54 -3.41 15.34 9.93
N ASP A 55 -2.58 15.33 10.96
CA ASP A 55 -1.66 16.42 11.29
C ASP A 55 -0.29 16.28 10.62
N VAL A 56 0.24 15.06 10.54
CA VAL A 56 1.59 14.84 9.97
C VAL A 56 1.60 14.74 8.44
N GLY A 57 0.42 14.66 7.79
CA GLY A 57 0.27 14.60 6.35
C GLY A 57 0.73 13.28 5.73
N LEU A 58 0.80 13.28 4.39
CA LEU A 58 1.19 12.07 3.65
C LEU A 58 2.68 11.75 3.80
N LEU A 59 3.55 12.76 3.88
CA LEU A 59 4.98 12.53 4.12
C LEU A 59 5.20 11.89 5.50
N GLY A 60 4.52 12.39 6.53
CA GLY A 60 4.56 11.78 7.86
C GLY A 60 4.06 10.33 7.83
N LEU A 61 2.94 10.05 7.15
CA LEU A 61 2.45 8.68 6.99
C LEU A 61 3.47 7.78 6.28
N VAL A 62 4.13 8.25 5.22
CA VAL A 62 5.18 7.48 4.51
C VAL A 62 6.30 7.07 5.46
N LEU A 63 6.74 7.97 6.35
CA LEU A 63 7.76 7.66 7.36
C LEU A 63 7.27 6.57 8.34
N LEU A 64 6.02 6.66 8.81
CA LEU A 64 5.41 5.66 9.69
C LEU A 64 5.30 4.29 9.01
N LEU A 65 4.93 4.27 7.73
CA LEU A 65 4.82 3.04 6.94
C LEU A 65 6.17 2.42 6.61
N GLU A 66 7.22 3.23 6.46
CA GLU A 66 8.58 2.71 6.34
C GLU A 66 8.95 1.88 7.58
N GLU A 67 8.62 2.35 8.78
CA GLU A 67 8.89 1.60 10.01
C GLU A 67 8.01 0.34 10.13
N GLN A 68 6.74 0.39 9.70
CA GLN A 68 5.90 -0.82 9.58
C GLN A 68 6.53 -1.85 8.65
N GLY A 69 6.98 -1.41 7.48
CA GLY A 69 7.61 -2.27 6.47
C GLY A 69 8.92 -2.87 6.94
N ARG A 70 9.76 -2.10 7.64
CA ARG A 70 11.06 -2.52 8.18
C ARG A 70 10.95 -3.76 9.06
N THR A 71 9.85 -3.88 9.80
CA THR A 71 9.57 -5.01 10.68
C THR A 71 8.59 -6.03 10.09
N THR A 72 8.00 -5.76 8.94
CA THR A 72 6.86 -6.52 8.36
C THR A 72 5.72 -6.69 9.36
N ALA A 73 5.38 -5.62 10.08
CA ALA A 73 4.44 -5.62 11.18
C ALA A 73 3.01 -5.91 10.71
N GLN A 74 2.42 -6.97 11.27
CA GLN A 74 1.14 -7.55 10.85
C GLN A 74 -0.03 -6.79 11.48
N THR A 75 -0.42 -5.66 10.87
CA THR A 75 -1.50 -4.77 11.34
C THR A 75 -2.15 -4.03 10.16
N PRO A 76 -3.46 -3.70 10.20
CA PRO A 76 -4.17 -2.98 9.14
C PRO A 76 -3.80 -1.49 9.07
N TYR A 77 -2.68 -1.07 9.69
CA TYR A 77 -2.30 0.32 9.85
C TYR A 77 -2.25 1.08 8.52
N ALA A 78 -1.47 0.59 7.55
CA ALA A 78 -1.36 1.20 6.23
C ALA A 78 -2.73 1.36 5.54
N ALA A 79 -3.54 0.30 5.54
CA ALA A 79 -4.85 0.31 4.90
C ALA A 79 -5.81 1.28 5.57
N THR A 80 -5.88 1.28 6.91
CA THR A 80 -6.79 2.16 7.66
C THR A 80 -6.40 3.64 7.51
N CYS A 81 -5.11 3.96 7.56
CA CYS A 81 -4.64 5.33 7.36
C CYS A 81 -4.93 5.84 5.95
N VAL A 82 -4.67 5.03 4.92
CA VAL A 82 -4.85 5.42 3.52
C VAL A 82 -6.33 5.45 3.13
N TYR A 83 -7.03 4.32 3.26
CA TYR A 83 -8.40 4.17 2.72
C TYR A 83 -9.51 4.59 3.68
N GLY A 84 -9.18 4.80 4.94
CA GLY A 84 -10.07 5.34 5.95
C GLY A 84 -9.79 6.82 6.21
N ILE A 85 -8.71 7.11 6.93
CA ILE A 85 -8.43 8.45 7.45
C ILE A 85 -8.18 9.44 6.32
N LEU A 86 -7.16 9.21 5.46
CA LEU A 86 -6.86 10.15 4.37
C LEU A 86 -8.00 10.27 3.36
N ALA A 87 -8.69 9.16 3.04
CA ALA A 87 -9.83 9.21 2.12
C ALA A 87 -10.96 10.10 2.64
N LEU A 88 -11.30 10.01 3.92
CA LEU A 88 -12.34 10.82 4.53
C LEU A 88 -11.89 12.26 4.78
N THR A 89 -10.66 12.48 5.21
CA THR A 89 -10.11 13.83 5.41
C THR A 89 -10.11 14.62 4.10
N ARG A 90 -9.75 13.98 2.98
CA ARG A 90 -9.65 14.63 1.66
C ARG A 90 -10.99 14.74 0.94
N HIS A 91 -11.83 13.71 1.00
CA HIS A 91 -13.03 13.58 0.15
C HIS A 91 -14.32 13.33 0.92
N GLY A 92 -14.26 13.04 2.22
CA GLY A 92 -15.44 12.79 3.04
C GLY A 92 -16.30 14.03 3.23
N SER A 93 -17.63 13.86 3.34
CA SER A 93 -18.53 14.94 3.76
C SER A 93 -18.25 15.33 5.22
N PRO A 94 -18.66 16.53 5.67
CA PRO A 94 -18.55 16.91 7.09
C PRO A 94 -19.17 15.88 8.04
N GLU A 95 -20.30 15.29 7.66
CA GLU A 95 -21.01 14.27 8.44
C GLU A 95 -20.23 12.95 8.49
N GLN A 96 -19.66 12.52 7.36
CA GLN A 96 -18.81 11.33 7.29
C GLN A 96 -17.58 11.51 8.16
N ARG A 97 -16.89 12.64 8.05
CA ARG A 97 -15.71 12.95 8.87
C ARG A 97 -16.05 12.96 10.37
N ALA A 98 -17.09 13.68 10.77
CA ALA A 98 -17.49 13.78 12.18
C ALA A 98 -17.84 12.42 12.79
N ARG A 99 -18.42 11.51 12.01
CA ARG A 99 -18.86 10.19 12.46
C ARG A 99 -17.72 9.16 12.47
N LEU A 100 -16.85 9.16 11.47
CA LEU A 100 -15.93 8.03 11.23
C LEU A 100 -14.49 8.31 11.65
N LEU A 101 -13.98 9.55 11.52
CA LEU A 101 -12.58 9.83 11.87
C LEU A 101 -12.26 9.53 13.34
N PRO A 102 -13.12 9.85 14.33
CA PRO A 102 -12.85 9.48 15.72
C PRO A 102 -12.73 7.97 15.94
N ALA A 103 -13.60 7.17 15.32
CA ALA A 103 -13.59 5.71 15.45
C ALA A 103 -12.39 5.06 14.72
N LEU A 104 -11.98 5.62 13.57
CA LEU A 104 -10.77 5.20 12.86
C LEU A 104 -9.50 5.59 13.63
N GLY A 105 -9.45 6.81 14.16
CA GLY A 105 -8.31 7.30 14.94
C GLY A 105 -8.11 6.55 16.26
N SER A 106 -9.19 6.13 16.92
CA SER A 106 -9.13 5.28 18.14
C SER A 106 -8.87 3.80 17.85
N GLY A 107 -9.00 3.36 16.58
CA GLY A 107 -8.88 1.96 16.19
C GLY A 107 -10.12 1.10 16.45
N GLU A 108 -11.23 1.70 16.89
CA GLU A 108 -12.54 1.04 17.01
C GLU A 108 -13.07 0.61 15.63
N ALA A 109 -12.84 1.44 14.61
CA ALA A 109 -13.11 1.12 13.22
C ALA A 109 -11.81 0.84 12.47
N VAL A 110 -11.86 -0.13 11.56
CA VAL A 110 -10.78 -0.49 10.65
C VAL A 110 -11.27 -0.30 9.22
N ALA A 111 -10.50 0.39 8.39
CA ALA A 111 -10.82 0.58 6.99
C ALA A 111 -9.80 -0.10 6.08
N THR A 112 -10.27 -0.52 4.91
CA THR A 112 -9.43 -1.01 3.83
C THR A 112 -9.94 -0.53 2.47
N GLY A 113 -9.23 -0.86 1.37
CA GLY A 113 -9.60 -0.43 0.02
C GLY A 113 -9.57 -1.56 -1.00
N ALA A 114 -10.59 -1.60 -1.86
CA ALA A 114 -10.67 -2.49 -3.01
C ALA A 114 -9.99 -1.84 -4.24
N PHE A 115 -8.71 -1.50 -4.11
CA PHE A 115 -7.89 -0.81 -5.10
C PHE A 115 -6.87 -1.75 -5.78
N PRO A 116 -6.48 -1.46 -7.04
CA PRO A 116 -7.03 -0.43 -7.93
C PRO A 116 -8.38 -0.84 -8.52
N ASN A 117 -9.09 0.13 -9.16
CA ASN A 117 -10.31 -0.16 -9.90
C ASN A 117 -10.02 -1.15 -11.05
N ARG A 118 -10.74 -2.27 -11.06
CA ARG A 118 -10.63 -3.28 -12.12
C ARG A 118 -11.93 -3.40 -12.95
N GLY A 119 -12.82 -2.40 -12.85
CA GLY A 119 -14.08 -2.37 -13.60
C GLY A 119 -15.12 -3.43 -13.21
N ARG A 120 -14.91 -4.13 -12.09
CA ARG A 120 -15.73 -5.30 -11.70
C ARG A 120 -16.89 -4.97 -10.77
N ILE A 121 -16.98 -3.74 -10.29
CA ILE A 121 -18.03 -3.26 -9.38
C ILE A 121 -18.78 -2.14 -10.07
N THR A 122 -20.10 -2.24 -10.07
CA THR A 122 -21.00 -1.25 -10.67
C THR A 122 -21.96 -0.69 -9.62
N ALA A 123 -22.28 0.60 -9.75
CA ALA A 123 -23.28 1.27 -8.94
C ALA A 123 -24.58 1.38 -9.71
N ALA A 124 -25.69 1.02 -9.10
CA ALA A 124 -27.02 1.29 -9.59
C ALA A 124 -27.40 2.78 -9.38
N ARG A 125 -28.50 3.23 -9.98
CA ARG A 125 -28.97 4.65 -9.87
C ARG A 125 -29.30 5.08 -8.43
N ASP A 126 -29.67 4.12 -7.58
CA ASP A 126 -29.94 4.31 -6.16
C ASP A 126 -28.71 4.21 -5.25
N GLY A 127 -27.52 4.06 -5.84
CA GLY A 127 -26.25 3.97 -5.12
C GLY A 127 -25.92 2.57 -4.59
N ARG A 128 -26.73 1.55 -4.89
CA ARG A 128 -26.42 0.16 -4.50
C ARG A 128 -25.33 -0.43 -5.40
N LEU A 129 -24.40 -1.14 -4.77
CA LEU A 129 -23.24 -1.72 -5.46
C LEU A 129 -23.45 -3.21 -5.73
N THR A 130 -23.00 -3.65 -6.91
CA THR A 130 -22.96 -5.06 -7.31
C THR A 130 -21.64 -5.36 -7.99
N GLY A 131 -21.03 -6.50 -7.65
CA GLY A 131 -19.79 -6.96 -8.26
C GLY A 131 -18.84 -7.61 -7.26
N THR A 132 -17.59 -7.82 -7.64
CA THR A 132 -16.59 -8.52 -6.82
C THR A 132 -15.22 -7.86 -6.87
N ALA A 133 -14.54 -7.84 -5.71
CA ALA A 133 -13.10 -7.57 -5.61
C ALA A 133 -12.44 -8.85 -5.05
N PRO A 134 -11.61 -9.56 -5.85
CA PRO A 134 -11.17 -10.92 -5.51
C PRO A 134 -10.15 -10.97 -4.37
N ALA A 135 -9.40 -9.91 -4.16
CA ALA A 135 -8.38 -9.85 -3.11
C ALA A 135 -8.29 -8.42 -2.56
N VAL A 136 -8.82 -8.21 -1.38
CA VAL A 136 -8.79 -6.94 -0.65
C VAL A 136 -7.93 -7.15 0.59
N PRO A 137 -6.82 -6.41 0.74
CA PRO A 137 -5.96 -6.52 1.92
C PRO A 137 -6.72 -6.19 3.19
N TRP A 138 -6.46 -6.91 4.28
CA TRP A 138 -7.02 -6.66 5.62
C TRP A 138 -8.57 -6.70 5.70
N LEU A 139 -9.24 -7.23 4.67
CA LEU A 139 -10.71 -7.26 4.61
C LEU A 139 -11.36 -8.01 5.77
N ARG A 140 -10.72 -9.09 6.25
CA ARG A 140 -11.28 -9.93 7.34
C ARG A 140 -11.42 -9.21 8.67
N GLU A 141 -10.75 -8.08 8.83
CA GLU A 141 -10.75 -7.27 10.05
C GLU A 141 -11.39 -5.89 9.83
N ALA A 142 -11.64 -5.54 8.56
CA ALA A 142 -12.20 -4.25 8.22
C ALA A 142 -13.68 -4.16 8.59
N THR A 143 -14.05 -3.03 9.17
CA THR A 143 -15.44 -2.61 9.37
C THR A 143 -15.97 -1.85 8.16
N HIS A 144 -15.07 -1.22 7.39
CA HIS A 144 -15.39 -0.41 6.22
C HIS A 144 -14.44 -0.71 5.06
N VAL A 145 -14.96 -0.68 3.85
CA VAL A 145 -14.17 -0.83 2.62
C VAL A 145 -14.44 0.36 1.71
N LEU A 146 -13.37 1.04 1.30
CA LEU A 146 -13.43 2.04 0.24
C LEU A 146 -13.40 1.33 -1.12
N VAL A 147 -14.44 1.49 -1.91
CA VAL A 147 -14.65 0.74 -3.15
C VAL A 147 -14.78 1.72 -4.32
N PRO A 148 -13.92 1.68 -5.34
CA PRO A 148 -14.17 2.37 -6.60
C PRO A 148 -15.13 1.54 -7.47
N ASP A 149 -16.17 2.17 -8.02
CA ASP A 149 -16.99 1.54 -9.05
C ASP A 149 -16.35 1.67 -10.45
N ALA A 150 -16.95 1.03 -11.44
CA ALA A 150 -16.43 1.03 -12.82
C ALA A 150 -16.31 2.44 -13.43
N SER A 151 -17.04 3.43 -12.92
CA SER A 151 -16.96 4.83 -13.34
C SER A 151 -15.86 5.63 -12.63
N GLY A 152 -15.19 5.05 -11.63
CA GLY A 152 -14.24 5.76 -10.77
C GLY A 152 -14.88 6.50 -9.59
N THR A 153 -16.19 6.36 -9.37
CA THR A 153 -16.82 6.92 -8.16
C THR A 153 -16.41 6.13 -6.94
N LEU A 154 -16.02 6.80 -5.87
CA LEU A 154 -15.68 6.18 -4.59
C LEU A 154 -16.89 5.97 -3.70
N TRP A 155 -16.98 4.81 -3.12
CA TRP A 155 -18.04 4.39 -2.22
C TRP A 155 -17.47 3.78 -0.94
N LEU A 156 -18.04 4.14 0.20
CA LEU A 156 -17.73 3.53 1.49
C LEU A 156 -18.80 2.49 1.81
N VAL A 157 -18.39 1.24 1.99
CA VAL A 157 -19.24 0.09 2.27
C VAL A 157 -18.94 -0.43 3.67
N ARG A 158 -19.96 -0.68 4.48
CA ARG A 158 -19.80 -1.41 5.74
C ARG A 158 -19.73 -2.91 5.46
N THR A 159 -18.81 -3.61 6.09
CA THR A 159 -18.61 -5.05 5.86
C THR A 159 -19.74 -5.91 6.42
N ASP A 160 -20.51 -5.39 7.40
CA ASP A 160 -21.66 -6.05 8.00
C ASP A 160 -23.01 -5.67 7.33
N ALA A 161 -22.99 -4.85 6.27
CA ALA A 161 -24.22 -4.39 5.60
C ALA A 161 -24.89 -5.53 4.81
N PRO A 162 -26.24 -5.50 4.66
CA PRO A 162 -26.95 -6.44 3.80
C PRO A 162 -26.42 -6.42 2.36
N GLY A 163 -26.25 -7.61 1.78
CA GLY A 163 -25.72 -7.78 0.42
C GLY A 163 -24.20 -7.73 0.33
N VAL A 164 -23.48 -7.63 1.47
CA VAL A 164 -22.02 -7.73 1.54
C VAL A 164 -21.63 -9.12 1.99
N HIS A 165 -20.78 -9.79 1.23
CA HIS A 165 -20.24 -11.10 1.56
C HIS A 165 -18.72 -11.07 1.46
N THR A 166 -18.07 -11.60 2.48
CA THR A 166 -16.61 -11.70 2.53
C THR A 166 -16.19 -13.14 2.71
N SER A 167 -15.09 -13.53 2.08
CA SER A 167 -14.46 -14.82 2.29
C SER A 167 -12.95 -14.67 2.38
N ALA A 168 -12.29 -15.53 3.16
CA ALA A 168 -10.84 -15.48 3.30
C ALA A 168 -10.14 -15.80 1.97
N VAL A 169 -9.05 -15.07 1.68
CA VAL A 169 -8.17 -15.31 0.54
C VAL A 169 -6.74 -15.33 1.03
N GLU A 170 -5.99 -16.33 0.60
CA GLU A 170 -4.54 -16.36 0.82
C GLU A 170 -3.84 -15.48 -0.24
N THR A 171 -2.92 -14.66 0.24
CA THR A 171 -2.08 -13.80 -0.58
C THR A 171 -0.61 -14.11 -0.35
N THR A 172 0.28 -13.59 -1.20
CA THR A 172 1.73 -13.84 -1.06
C THR A 172 2.25 -13.38 0.30
N ALA A 173 1.91 -12.17 0.73
CA ALA A 173 2.13 -11.75 2.12
C ALA A 173 1.03 -12.34 3.02
N PRO A 174 1.31 -12.68 4.28
CA PRO A 174 0.34 -13.26 5.19
C PRO A 174 -0.64 -12.20 5.74
N TRP A 175 -1.17 -11.35 4.86
CA TRP A 175 -2.15 -10.34 5.23
C TRP A 175 -3.51 -10.97 5.48
N SER A 176 -4.31 -10.32 6.34
CA SER A 176 -5.69 -10.72 6.63
C SER A 176 -6.63 -10.40 5.45
N ALA A 177 -6.27 -10.90 4.26
CA ALA A 177 -6.97 -10.59 3.02
C ALA A 177 -8.27 -11.37 2.86
N GLY A 178 -9.17 -10.83 2.04
CA GLY A 178 -10.43 -11.46 1.70
C GLY A 178 -10.92 -11.06 0.32
N SER A 179 -11.84 -11.87 -0.20
CA SER A 179 -12.66 -11.55 -1.37
C SER A 179 -13.92 -10.84 -0.90
N LEU A 180 -14.26 -9.74 -1.56
CA LEU A 180 -15.46 -8.95 -1.32
C LEU A 180 -16.46 -9.21 -2.46
N THR A 181 -17.68 -9.64 -2.13
CA THR A 181 -18.79 -9.78 -3.08
C THR A 181 -19.94 -8.88 -2.64
N LEU A 182 -20.41 -8.04 -3.55
CA LEU A 182 -21.49 -7.09 -3.35
C LEU A 182 -22.71 -7.50 -4.18
N THR A 183 -23.87 -7.60 -3.56
CA THR A 183 -25.14 -7.97 -4.21
C THR A 183 -26.21 -6.95 -3.84
N GLY A 184 -26.26 -5.83 -4.56
CA GLY A 184 -27.13 -4.71 -4.23
C GLY A 184 -26.81 -4.10 -2.86
N ALA A 185 -25.57 -4.07 -2.45
CA ALA A 185 -25.12 -3.58 -1.14
C ALA A 185 -25.29 -2.08 -1.01
N GLU A 186 -25.76 -1.62 0.15
CA GLU A 186 -25.82 -0.19 0.47
C GLU A 186 -24.43 0.39 0.63
N ALA A 187 -24.23 1.58 0.07
CA ALA A 187 -22.95 2.26 0.11
C ALA A 187 -23.14 3.78 0.24
N GLU A 188 -22.19 4.42 0.89
CA GLU A 188 -22.14 5.88 1.00
C GLU A 188 -21.12 6.42 0.01
N ARG A 189 -21.52 7.38 -0.81
CA ARG A 189 -20.60 8.03 -1.74
C ARG A 189 -19.55 8.84 -0.98
N VAL A 190 -18.29 8.74 -1.39
CA VAL A 190 -17.19 9.55 -0.92
C VAL A 190 -16.73 10.45 -2.07
N GLY A 191 -16.65 11.76 -1.82
CA GLY A 191 -16.34 12.76 -2.83
C GLY A 191 -17.58 13.42 -3.45
N ALA A 192 -17.35 14.57 -4.08
CA ALA A 192 -18.40 15.32 -4.78
C ALA A 192 -18.91 14.56 -6.01
N PRO A 193 -20.17 14.76 -6.44
CA PRO A 193 -20.64 14.26 -7.71
C PRO A 193 -19.77 14.77 -8.86
N SER A 194 -19.27 13.88 -9.72
CA SER A 194 -18.64 14.29 -10.97
C SER A 194 -19.72 15.01 -11.81
N THR A 195 -19.61 16.31 -11.96
CA THR A 195 -20.41 17.06 -12.94
C THR A 195 -19.83 16.78 -14.32
N ALA A 196 -20.44 15.83 -15.01
CA ALA A 196 -20.09 15.54 -16.40
C ALA A 196 -20.15 16.86 -17.21
N GLY A 197 -18.99 17.35 -17.66
CA GLY A 197 -18.93 18.50 -18.59
C GLY A 197 -17.92 19.59 -18.29
N THR A 198 -17.19 19.58 -17.19
CA THR A 198 -16.13 20.56 -16.93
C THR A 198 -14.76 19.92 -16.86
N ALA A 199 -14.27 19.45 -17.99
CA ALA A 199 -12.82 19.29 -18.18
C ALA A 199 -12.22 20.71 -18.14
N GLY A 200 -11.49 21.05 -17.05
CA GLY A 200 -10.63 22.23 -17.06
C GLY A 200 -10.82 23.29 -15.99
N THR A 201 -11.49 23.02 -14.86
CA THR A 201 -11.37 23.90 -13.69
C THR A 201 -10.60 23.19 -12.58
N ALA A 202 -9.46 23.73 -12.19
CA ALA A 202 -8.70 23.35 -11.02
C ALA A 202 -9.61 23.45 -9.77
N GLY A 203 -10.17 22.32 -9.32
CA GLY A 203 -11.05 22.32 -8.15
C GLY A 203 -11.79 21.04 -7.81
N THR A 204 -11.92 20.09 -8.74
CA THR A 204 -12.46 18.74 -8.44
C THR A 204 -11.52 17.71 -9.05
N ALA A 205 -10.41 17.46 -8.36
CA ALA A 205 -9.62 16.27 -8.67
C ALA A 205 -10.55 15.05 -8.60
N ASP A 206 -10.48 14.16 -9.60
CA ASP A 206 -11.16 12.88 -9.54
C ASP A 206 -10.72 12.18 -8.24
N ALA A 207 -11.68 11.99 -7.32
CA ALA A 207 -11.39 11.46 -5.99
C ALA A 207 -10.72 10.08 -6.08
N TYR A 208 -11.05 9.29 -7.10
CA TYR A 208 -10.39 8.01 -7.33
C TYR A 208 -8.93 8.19 -7.76
N ALA A 209 -8.66 9.06 -8.72
CA ALA A 209 -7.29 9.31 -9.20
C ALA A 209 -6.40 9.87 -8.07
N ASP A 210 -6.94 10.79 -7.26
CA ASP A 210 -6.25 11.33 -6.10
C ASP A 210 -5.95 10.24 -5.06
N MET A 211 -6.95 9.42 -4.70
CA MET A 211 -6.76 8.35 -3.73
C MET A 211 -5.86 7.22 -4.24
N LEU A 212 -5.86 6.93 -5.54
CA LEU A 212 -4.93 5.98 -6.14
C LEU A 212 -3.48 6.50 -6.06
N ALA A 213 -3.26 7.78 -6.33
CA ALA A 213 -1.95 8.43 -6.20
C ALA A 213 -1.47 8.39 -4.74
N VAL A 214 -2.32 8.78 -3.78
CA VAL A 214 -2.05 8.70 -2.34
C VAL A 214 -1.70 7.27 -1.90
N ALA A 215 -2.48 6.28 -2.34
CA ALA A 215 -2.22 4.87 -2.02
C ALA A 215 -0.87 4.41 -2.60
N ARG A 216 -0.57 4.73 -3.85
CA ARG A 216 0.70 4.39 -4.50
C ARG A 216 1.90 4.95 -3.74
N ILE A 217 1.83 6.22 -3.33
CA ILE A 217 2.88 6.88 -2.56
C ILE A 217 3.06 6.22 -1.18
N ALA A 218 1.98 6.03 -0.45
CA ALA A 218 1.99 5.45 0.89
C ALA A 218 2.55 4.01 0.88
N PHE A 219 2.08 3.18 -0.05
CA PHE A 219 2.57 1.79 -0.17
C PHE A 219 3.98 1.71 -0.78
N ALA A 220 4.46 2.72 -1.50
CA ALA A 220 5.88 2.83 -1.86
C ALA A 220 6.75 3.07 -0.62
N GLY A 221 6.30 3.89 0.34
CA GLY A 221 6.96 4.04 1.64
C GLY A 221 7.00 2.73 2.44
N LEU A 222 5.90 1.99 2.48
CA LEU A 222 5.84 0.66 3.08
C LEU A 222 6.87 -0.30 2.42
N GLN A 223 6.96 -0.29 1.09
CA GLN A 223 7.92 -1.10 0.35
C GLN A 223 9.38 -0.69 0.63
N ALA A 224 9.67 0.62 0.75
CA ALA A 224 10.99 1.10 1.16
C ALA A 224 11.42 0.51 2.51
N GLY A 225 10.48 0.47 3.47
CA GLY A 225 10.69 -0.16 4.77
C GLY A 225 10.97 -1.65 4.67
N VAL A 226 10.18 -2.39 3.88
CA VAL A 226 10.39 -3.83 3.64
C VAL A 226 11.78 -4.08 3.05
N CYS A 227 12.20 -3.27 2.08
CA CYS A 227 13.52 -3.34 1.47
C CYS A 227 14.62 -3.06 2.48
N ALA A 228 14.49 -1.98 3.26
CA ALA A 228 15.47 -1.63 4.28
C ALA A 228 15.62 -2.71 5.36
N GLY A 229 14.51 -3.32 5.80
CA GLY A 229 14.52 -4.43 6.75
C GLY A 229 15.18 -5.69 6.19
N SER A 230 14.88 -6.04 4.93
CA SER A 230 15.49 -7.16 4.21
C SER A 230 17.01 -6.98 4.08
N LEU A 231 17.43 -5.79 3.63
CA LEU A 231 18.84 -5.46 3.44
C LEU A 231 19.60 -5.45 4.77
N ALA A 232 19.05 -4.84 5.82
CA ALA A 232 19.68 -4.81 7.14
C ALA A 232 19.94 -6.22 7.68
N ARG A 233 18.99 -7.16 7.52
CA ARG A 233 19.18 -8.57 7.89
C ARG A 233 20.27 -9.25 7.07
N ALA A 234 20.30 -9.02 5.75
CA ALA A 234 21.32 -9.59 4.86
C ALA A 234 22.71 -9.07 5.20
N VAL A 235 22.86 -7.78 5.49
CA VAL A 235 24.13 -7.17 5.92
C VAL A 235 24.59 -7.75 7.27
N ALA A 236 23.70 -7.83 8.26
CA ALA A 236 24.02 -8.43 9.56
C ALA A 236 24.48 -9.89 9.42
N TYR A 237 23.75 -10.69 8.65
CA TYR A 237 24.10 -12.09 8.41
C TYR A 237 25.45 -12.24 7.70
N THR A 238 25.68 -11.54 6.59
CA THR A 238 26.90 -11.68 5.80
C THR A 238 28.14 -11.11 6.50
N SER A 239 27.95 -10.19 7.46
CA SER A 239 29.03 -9.63 8.28
C SER A 239 29.52 -10.59 9.37
N THR A 240 28.67 -11.54 9.80
CA THR A 240 29.00 -12.50 10.86
C THR A 240 29.23 -13.91 10.34
N ARG A 241 28.56 -14.30 9.25
CA ARG A 241 28.70 -15.63 8.65
C ARG A 241 30.06 -15.77 7.95
N GLU A 242 30.86 -16.71 8.40
CA GLU A 242 32.15 -17.02 7.78
C GLU A 242 32.08 -18.22 6.82
N GLN A 243 32.74 -18.10 5.69
CA GLN A 243 33.06 -19.17 4.75
C GLN A 243 34.47 -18.90 4.17
N PHE A 244 35.20 -19.96 3.89
CA PHE A 244 36.58 -19.86 3.38
C PHE A 244 37.50 -19.04 4.30
N GLY A 245 37.27 -19.12 5.63
CA GLY A 245 38.10 -18.45 6.65
C GLY A 245 37.90 -16.94 6.79
N ARG A 246 36.78 -16.38 6.27
CA ARG A 246 36.50 -14.95 6.38
C ARG A 246 34.98 -14.68 6.30
N PRO A 247 34.48 -13.52 6.81
CA PRO A 247 33.09 -13.12 6.67
C PRO A 247 32.68 -13.02 5.19
N LEU A 248 31.42 -13.42 4.89
CA LEU A 248 30.88 -13.36 3.53
C LEU A 248 30.84 -11.91 2.98
N SER A 249 30.69 -10.92 3.84
CA SER A 249 30.71 -9.49 3.48
C SER A 249 32.04 -9.04 2.85
N THR A 250 33.14 -9.78 3.01
CA THR A 250 34.42 -9.49 2.37
C THR A 250 34.48 -9.95 0.90
N ASN A 251 33.46 -10.69 0.44
CA ASN A 251 33.35 -11.11 -0.95
C ASN A 251 32.83 -9.98 -1.82
N GLN A 252 33.53 -9.64 -2.90
CA GLN A 252 33.10 -8.54 -3.79
C GLN A 252 31.70 -8.72 -4.36
N GLY A 253 31.28 -9.96 -4.71
CA GLY A 253 29.95 -10.23 -5.21
C GLY A 253 28.85 -9.95 -4.17
N VAL A 254 29.13 -10.19 -2.88
CA VAL A 254 28.23 -9.86 -1.76
C VAL A 254 28.16 -8.35 -1.58
N MET A 255 29.32 -7.66 -1.58
CA MET A 255 29.36 -6.19 -1.43
C MET A 255 28.61 -5.47 -2.55
N LEU A 256 28.85 -5.84 -3.82
CA LEU A 256 28.16 -5.21 -4.96
C LEU A 256 26.64 -5.43 -4.90
N ARG A 257 26.20 -6.64 -4.59
CA ARG A 257 24.75 -6.93 -4.47
C ARG A 257 24.09 -6.15 -3.34
N ALA A 258 24.78 -6.00 -2.21
CA ALA A 258 24.27 -5.19 -1.09
C ALA A 258 24.25 -3.69 -1.45
N ALA A 259 25.25 -3.20 -2.19
CA ALA A 259 25.30 -1.81 -2.67
C ALA A 259 24.17 -1.51 -3.67
N ASP A 260 23.92 -2.40 -4.65
CA ASP A 260 22.82 -2.27 -5.59
C ASP A 260 21.45 -2.26 -4.84
N ALA A 261 21.27 -3.16 -3.87
CA ALA A 261 20.05 -3.20 -3.06
C ALA A 261 19.89 -1.94 -2.19
N TYR A 262 20.98 -1.35 -1.72
CA TYR A 262 20.95 -0.08 -1.01
C TYR A 262 20.51 1.07 -1.93
N MET A 263 21.11 1.20 -3.12
CA MET A 263 20.75 2.22 -4.11
C MET A 263 19.28 2.09 -4.52
N ASP A 264 18.80 0.87 -4.78
CA ASP A 264 17.40 0.59 -5.09
C ASP A 264 16.45 1.02 -3.96
N THR A 265 16.81 0.74 -2.70
CA THR A 265 16.02 1.14 -1.53
C THR A 265 15.94 2.66 -1.41
N GLU A 266 17.06 3.37 -1.60
CA GLU A 266 17.09 4.84 -1.57
C GLU A 266 16.31 5.45 -2.74
N ALA A 267 16.32 4.84 -3.93
CA ALA A 267 15.50 5.30 -5.04
C ALA A 267 13.99 5.22 -4.75
N ILE A 268 13.54 4.13 -4.11
CA ILE A 268 12.14 4.04 -3.64
C ILE A 268 11.86 5.15 -2.62
N ARG A 269 12.72 5.29 -1.62
CA ARG A 269 12.54 6.24 -0.52
C ARG A 269 12.44 7.68 -1.00
N VAL A 270 13.41 8.16 -1.78
CA VAL A 270 13.47 9.55 -2.21
C VAL A 270 12.30 9.91 -3.12
N THR A 271 11.91 9.00 -4.02
CA THR A 271 10.76 9.24 -4.92
C THR A 271 9.42 9.24 -4.17
N ALA A 272 9.27 8.37 -3.14
CA ALA A 272 8.09 8.37 -2.29
C ALA A 272 8.00 9.65 -1.42
N TYR A 273 9.12 10.11 -0.85
CA TYR A 273 9.17 11.33 -0.06
C TYR A 273 8.85 12.57 -0.89
N GLU A 274 9.46 12.69 -2.09
CA GLU A 274 9.15 13.79 -3.00
C GLU A 274 7.67 13.80 -3.37
N ALA A 275 7.12 12.66 -3.75
CA ALA A 275 5.72 12.56 -4.15
C ALA A 275 4.77 12.89 -2.99
N ALA A 276 5.07 12.44 -1.77
CA ALA A 276 4.29 12.74 -0.57
C ALA A 276 4.33 14.23 -0.21
N TRP A 277 5.53 14.81 -0.17
CA TRP A 277 5.71 16.24 0.05
C TRP A 277 4.93 17.09 -0.96
N ARG A 278 4.93 16.71 -2.24
CA ARG A 278 4.16 17.43 -3.27
C ARG A 278 2.66 17.40 -3.00
N VAL A 279 2.14 16.26 -2.55
CA VAL A 279 0.73 16.14 -2.16
C VAL A 279 0.40 17.04 -0.98
N ASP A 280 1.25 17.06 0.04
CA ASP A 280 1.07 17.89 1.24
C ASP A 280 1.12 19.40 0.92
N GLU A 281 1.97 19.80 -0.03
CA GLU A 281 2.07 21.19 -0.54
C GLU A 281 1.00 21.56 -1.59
N GLY A 282 0.08 20.65 -1.91
CA GLY A 282 -0.94 20.91 -2.95
C GLY A 282 -0.38 21.03 -4.36
N LEU A 283 0.80 20.49 -4.62
CA LEU A 283 1.47 20.52 -5.92
C LEU A 283 1.03 19.32 -6.79
N PRO A 284 1.08 19.42 -8.13
CA PRO A 284 0.80 18.29 -9.00
C PRO A 284 1.73 17.10 -8.69
N ALA A 285 1.17 15.95 -8.34
CA ALA A 285 1.92 14.77 -7.91
C ALA A 285 1.70 13.51 -8.77
N GLY A 286 0.83 13.54 -9.79
CA GLY A 286 0.41 12.34 -10.53
C GLY A 286 1.58 11.53 -11.12
N HIS A 287 2.49 12.15 -11.88
CA HIS A 287 3.66 11.44 -12.43
C HIS A 287 4.69 11.08 -11.36
N HIS A 288 4.79 11.82 -10.26
CA HIS A 288 5.67 11.50 -9.14
C HIS A 288 5.14 10.26 -8.37
N ALA A 289 3.81 10.15 -8.18
CA ALA A 289 3.18 8.97 -7.59
C ALA A 289 3.44 7.70 -8.43
N LEU A 290 3.31 7.81 -9.76
CA LEU A 290 3.63 6.71 -10.68
C LEU A 290 5.12 6.35 -10.65
N THR A 291 6.01 7.34 -10.59
CA THR A 291 7.45 7.13 -10.47
C THR A 291 7.80 6.40 -9.17
N ALA A 292 7.25 6.84 -8.04
CA ALA A 292 7.45 6.18 -6.74
C ALA A 292 6.91 4.73 -6.74
N ALA A 293 5.72 4.51 -7.29
CA ALA A 293 5.12 3.19 -7.41
C ALA A 293 5.92 2.27 -8.33
N TRP A 294 6.43 2.79 -9.45
CA TRP A 294 7.29 2.03 -10.36
C TRP A 294 8.60 1.60 -9.69
N TRP A 295 9.28 2.53 -9.00
CA TRP A 295 10.47 2.18 -8.22
C TRP A 295 10.15 1.16 -7.13
N ALA A 296 9.02 1.32 -6.40
CA ALA A 296 8.59 0.37 -5.39
C ALA A 296 8.34 -1.03 -5.96
N SER A 297 7.77 -1.14 -7.16
CA SER A 297 7.58 -2.42 -7.84
C SER A 297 8.92 -3.01 -8.31
N GLU A 298 9.64 -2.30 -9.19
CA GLU A 298 10.83 -2.86 -9.86
C GLU A 298 12.04 -3.02 -8.94
N ALA A 299 12.36 -2.01 -8.14
CA ALA A 299 13.45 -2.08 -7.18
C ALA A 299 13.07 -2.95 -5.98
N GLY A 300 11.83 -2.84 -5.49
CA GLY A 300 11.36 -3.62 -4.34
C GLY A 300 11.54 -5.11 -4.52
N LYS A 301 11.11 -5.66 -5.66
CA LYS A 301 11.32 -7.09 -5.95
C LYS A 301 12.81 -7.46 -6.02
N ARG A 302 13.68 -6.61 -6.61
CA ARG A 302 15.12 -6.88 -6.70
C ARG A 302 15.77 -6.94 -5.32
N VAL A 303 15.43 -5.99 -4.44
CA VAL A 303 15.98 -5.89 -3.09
C VAL A 303 15.62 -7.10 -2.24
N VAL A 304 14.34 -7.51 -2.22
CA VAL A 304 13.92 -8.66 -1.40
C VAL A 304 14.49 -9.99 -1.94
N HIS A 305 14.66 -10.11 -3.27
CA HIS A 305 15.39 -11.22 -3.87
C HIS A 305 16.87 -11.21 -3.49
N ALA A 306 17.53 -10.03 -3.47
CA ALA A 306 18.91 -9.90 -3.03
C ALA A 306 19.05 -10.30 -1.55
N GLY A 307 18.14 -9.84 -0.69
CA GLY A 307 18.09 -10.19 0.73
C GLY A 307 17.99 -11.70 0.95
N GLN A 308 17.07 -12.36 0.27
CA GLN A 308 16.91 -13.82 0.33
C GLN A 308 18.15 -14.56 -0.20
N HIS A 309 18.68 -14.14 -1.37
CA HIS A 309 19.85 -14.75 -1.98
C HIS A 309 21.11 -14.66 -1.10
N LEU A 310 21.33 -13.51 -0.44
CA LEU A 310 22.50 -13.31 0.43
C LEU A 310 22.45 -14.18 1.69
N HIS A 311 21.29 -14.69 2.11
CA HIS A 311 21.14 -15.68 3.17
C HIS A 311 21.40 -17.12 2.67
N GLY A 312 21.49 -17.36 1.37
CA GLY A 312 21.65 -18.69 0.78
C GLY A 312 20.45 -19.60 1.10
N GLY A 313 20.69 -20.86 1.42
CA GLY A 313 19.64 -21.83 1.73
C GLY A 313 18.73 -21.41 2.91
N MET A 314 19.25 -20.70 3.90
CA MET A 314 18.46 -20.17 5.01
C MET A 314 17.44 -19.12 4.57
N GLY A 315 17.67 -18.42 3.46
CA GLY A 315 16.73 -17.46 2.92
C GLY A 315 15.42 -18.07 2.41
N ALA A 316 15.46 -19.37 2.10
CA ALA A 316 14.27 -20.12 1.68
C ALA A 316 13.53 -20.80 2.85
N ASP A 317 14.08 -20.76 4.06
CA ASP A 317 13.46 -21.31 5.24
C ASP A 317 12.28 -20.44 5.68
N LEU A 318 11.09 -21.06 5.84
CA LEU A 318 9.85 -20.38 6.23
C LEU A 318 9.92 -19.83 7.67
N ASP A 319 10.72 -20.46 8.52
CA ASP A 319 10.92 -20.03 9.91
C ASP A 319 11.94 -18.92 10.04
N HIS A 320 12.69 -18.59 8.95
CA HIS A 320 13.68 -17.52 9.00
C HIS A 320 13.05 -16.16 8.77
N PRO A 321 13.34 -15.13 9.60
CA PRO A 321 12.67 -13.81 9.52
C PRO A 321 12.78 -13.11 8.15
N VAL A 322 13.83 -13.37 7.35
CA VAL A 322 14.00 -12.76 6.02
C VAL A 322 12.91 -13.20 5.04
N HIS A 323 12.36 -14.40 5.23
CA HIS A 323 11.28 -14.92 4.39
C HIS A 323 10.06 -14.00 4.37
N ARG A 324 9.69 -13.40 5.50
CA ARG A 324 8.57 -12.46 5.58
C ARG A 324 8.81 -11.21 4.72
N HIS A 325 10.03 -10.65 4.73
CA HIS A 325 10.37 -9.52 3.87
C HIS A 325 10.25 -9.88 2.39
N PHE A 326 10.66 -11.10 2.02
CA PHE A 326 10.48 -11.60 0.66
C PHE A 326 9.00 -11.65 0.26
N LEU A 327 8.15 -12.24 1.10
CA LEU A 327 6.70 -12.34 0.82
C LEU A 327 6.04 -10.96 0.73
N TRP A 328 6.35 -10.06 1.66
CA TRP A 328 5.79 -8.71 1.67
C TRP A 328 6.24 -7.91 0.44
N GLY A 329 7.52 -7.95 0.10
CA GLY A 329 8.04 -7.26 -1.07
C GLY A 329 7.44 -7.77 -2.37
N ARG A 330 7.19 -9.09 -2.48
CA ARG A 330 6.52 -9.69 -3.64
C ARG A 330 5.02 -9.38 -3.71
N GLN A 331 4.35 -9.20 -2.57
CA GLN A 331 2.96 -8.77 -2.53
C GLN A 331 2.82 -7.31 -2.98
N LEU A 332 3.69 -6.44 -2.46
CA LEU A 332 3.68 -5.01 -2.78
C LEU A 332 4.07 -4.70 -4.23
N ASP A 333 4.92 -5.54 -4.84
CA ASP A 333 5.34 -5.45 -6.24
C ASP A 333 4.15 -5.36 -7.23
N ALA A 334 3.03 -6.01 -6.92
CA ALA A 334 1.88 -6.09 -7.80
C ALA A 334 0.57 -5.51 -7.22
N TYR A 335 0.60 -4.99 -6.00
CA TYR A 335 -0.63 -4.62 -5.30
C TYR A 335 -1.41 -3.49 -5.99
N LEU A 336 -0.74 -2.38 -6.33
CA LEU A 336 -1.37 -1.20 -6.96
C LEU A 336 -0.93 -0.99 -8.42
N GLY A 337 -0.54 -2.05 -9.08
CA GLY A 337 -0.01 -2.10 -10.43
C GLY A 337 1.40 -2.70 -10.44
N CYS A 338 1.71 -3.54 -11.43
CA CYS A 338 3.08 -4.03 -11.62
C CYS A 338 3.93 -3.04 -12.42
N GLY A 339 5.26 -3.20 -12.40
CA GLY A 339 6.19 -2.25 -13.01
C GLY A 339 5.89 -1.92 -14.47
N SER A 340 5.48 -2.88 -15.29
CA SER A 340 5.12 -2.66 -16.70
C SER A 340 3.82 -1.87 -16.87
N GLU A 341 2.79 -2.13 -16.05
CA GLU A 341 1.54 -1.37 -16.04
C GLU A 341 1.79 0.09 -15.64
N LEU A 342 2.56 0.29 -14.54
CA LEU A 342 2.90 1.61 -14.03
C LEU A 342 3.72 2.44 -15.02
N LEU A 343 4.68 1.80 -15.72
CA LEU A 343 5.48 2.46 -16.73
C LEU A 343 4.65 2.86 -17.96
N ALA A 344 3.71 2.01 -18.39
CA ALA A 344 2.80 2.33 -19.48
C ALA A 344 1.88 3.49 -19.11
N GLU A 345 1.32 3.51 -17.89
CA GLU A 345 0.50 4.61 -17.38
C GLU A 345 1.29 5.93 -17.29
N LEU A 346 2.54 5.86 -16.81
CA LEU A 346 3.43 7.03 -16.76
C LEU A 346 3.73 7.56 -18.16
N GLY A 347 4.01 6.68 -19.13
CA GLY A 347 4.26 7.05 -20.52
C GLY A 347 3.04 7.73 -21.15
N ALA A 348 1.84 7.20 -20.95
CA ALA A 348 0.59 7.80 -21.40
C ALA A 348 0.37 9.20 -20.80
N LEU A 349 0.58 9.33 -19.48
CA LEU A 349 0.45 10.62 -18.80
C LEU A 349 1.43 11.68 -19.34
N LEU A 350 2.68 11.30 -19.58
CA LEU A 350 3.71 12.22 -20.08
C LEU A 350 3.53 12.58 -21.57
N SER A 351 2.99 11.67 -22.38
CA SER A 351 2.70 11.93 -23.80
C SER A 351 1.44 12.76 -24.03
N GLY A 352 0.60 12.93 -23.01
CA GLY A 352 -0.71 13.57 -23.15
C GLY A 352 -1.71 12.75 -23.98
N ASP A 353 -1.49 11.44 -24.13
CA ASP A 353 -2.35 10.54 -24.89
C ASP A 353 -3.60 10.15 -24.09
N PRO A 354 -4.80 10.63 -24.48
CA PRO A 354 -6.03 10.32 -23.76
C PRO A 354 -6.48 8.86 -23.90
N ALA A 355 -5.95 8.09 -24.85
CA ALA A 355 -6.37 6.71 -25.12
C ALA A 355 -5.96 5.73 -24.02
N HIS A 356 -4.99 6.07 -23.17
CA HIS A 356 -4.50 5.22 -22.09
C HIS A 356 -4.80 5.74 -20.69
N ALA A 357 -5.46 6.88 -20.55
CA ALA A 357 -5.78 7.49 -19.25
C ALA A 357 -6.92 6.76 -18.49
N GLY A 358 -7.49 5.69 -19.01
CA GLY A 358 -8.64 5.03 -18.38
C GLY A 358 -9.08 3.68 -18.97
N GLY A 359 -8.16 2.80 -19.38
CA GLY A 359 -8.58 1.58 -20.04
C GLY A 359 -7.81 0.32 -19.66
N SER A 360 -8.39 -0.54 -18.83
CA SER A 360 -8.15 -1.97 -18.93
C SER A 360 -8.85 -2.49 -20.19
N GLY A 361 -8.18 -2.43 -21.35
CA GLY A 361 -8.65 -3.03 -22.58
C GLY A 361 -8.71 -4.55 -22.44
N ASP A 362 -9.93 -5.07 -22.51
CA ASP A 362 -10.22 -6.46 -22.72
C ASP A 362 -9.62 -6.86 -24.08
N SER A 363 -8.54 -7.63 -24.07
CA SER A 363 -8.06 -8.33 -25.25
C SER A 363 -8.88 -9.60 -25.42
N ASP A 364 -10.05 -9.47 -26.03
CA ASP A 364 -10.77 -10.59 -26.64
C ASP A 364 -9.92 -11.18 -27.77
N HIS A 365 -9.12 -12.17 -27.45
CA HIS A 365 -8.56 -13.10 -28.42
C HIS A 365 -9.58 -14.23 -28.62
N ALA A 366 -10.49 -14.01 -29.55
CA ALA A 366 -11.25 -15.11 -30.13
C ALA A 366 -10.29 -15.95 -31.01
N PRO A 367 -10.23 -17.27 -30.86
CA PRO A 367 -9.53 -18.12 -31.81
C PRO A 367 -10.31 -18.16 -33.11
N GLU A 368 -9.74 -17.65 -34.20
CA GLU A 368 -10.22 -17.92 -35.55
C GLU A 368 -10.18 -19.43 -35.79
N GLY A 369 -11.35 -19.99 -36.02
CA GLY A 369 -11.50 -21.40 -36.41
C GLY A 369 -10.98 -21.61 -37.83
N ASP A 370 -9.98 -22.46 -37.97
CA ASP A 370 -9.65 -23.10 -39.24
C ASP A 370 -10.79 -24.03 -39.65
N GLY A 371 -11.49 -23.62 -40.69
CA GLY A 371 -12.41 -24.44 -41.42
C GLY A 371 -11.86 -24.64 -42.84
N ALA A 372 -11.43 -25.86 -43.11
CA ALA A 372 -11.56 -26.62 -44.36
C ALA A 372 -10.51 -27.74 -44.40
#